data_79aed44dd72854d8c89e56eddbd9e78c
#
_entry.id   79aed44dd72854d8c89e56eddbd9e78c
#
_cell.length_a   1.000
_cell.length_b   1.000
_cell.length_c   1.000
_cell.angle_alpha   90.00
_cell.angle_beta   90.00
_cell.angle_gamma   90.00
#
_symmetry.space_group_name_H-M   'P 1'
#
loop_
_entity.id
_entity.type
_entity.pdbx_description
1 polymer ?
#
loop_
_entity_poly.entity_id
_entity_poly.type
_entity_poly.pdbx_seq_one_letter_code
_entity_poly.pdbx_strand_id
1 'polypeptide(L)' 'LKEEKTMTKTLKIEGMMCGHCEARVKKVLEALEQVEAAEVSHEAGTAVVTLKTPISDEDLKKVVEDQDYKVLEIF' A
#
# COMPACT_ATOMS: atom_id res chain seq x y z
N LEU A 1 -16.16 23.44 -0.50
CA LEU A 1 -15.74 22.89 -0.64
C LEU A 1 -14.85 22.36 -1.17
N LYS A 2 -14.17 22.23 -1.10
CA LYS A 2 -13.36 21.84 -1.58
C LYS A 2 -13.07 20.61 -1.55
N GLU A 3 -12.68 20.08 -2.12
CA GLU A 3 -12.56 18.92 -1.98
C GLU A 3 -11.30 18.51 -1.84
N GLU A 4 -10.99 17.59 -1.12
CA GLU A 4 -9.82 17.13 -1.00
C GLU A 4 -9.58 16.21 -2.01
N LYS A 5 -8.51 16.16 -2.61
CA LYS A 5 -8.18 15.30 -3.58
C LYS A 5 -7.53 14.16 -3.01
N THR A 6 -8.17 13.30 -2.39
CA THR A 6 -7.61 12.10 -1.80
C THR A 6 -7.44 11.08 -2.89
N MET A 7 -6.24 10.60 -3.07
CA MET A 7 -5.97 9.58 -4.06
C MET A 7 -5.82 8.23 -3.39
N THR A 8 -6.45 7.23 -3.94
CA THR A 8 -6.41 5.89 -3.37
C THR A 8 -5.86 4.94 -4.42
N LYS A 9 -4.91 4.11 -4.00
CA LYS A 9 -4.35 3.09 -4.87
C LYS A 9 -4.51 1.73 -4.23
N THR A 10 -4.81 0.73 -5.04
CA THR A 10 -4.95 -0.64 -4.57
C THR A 10 -3.81 -1.44 -5.15
N LEU A 11 -3.02 -2.07 -4.27
CA LEU A 11 -1.91 -2.89 -4.69
C LEU A 11 -2.26 -4.34 -4.47
N LYS A 12 -2.06 -5.17 -5.48
CA LYS A 12 -2.27 -6.59 -5.32
C LYS A 12 -0.94 -7.22 -5.00
N ILE A 13 -0.83 -7.86 -3.86
CA ILE A 13 0.45 -8.33 -3.32
C ILE A 13 0.44 -9.82 -3.17
N GLU A 14 1.50 -10.47 -3.64
CA GLU A 14 1.64 -11.89 -3.52
C GLU A 14 2.55 -12.20 -2.34
N GLY A 15 2.26 -13.26 -1.62
CA GLY A 15 3.10 -13.68 -0.50
C GLY A 15 2.63 -13.21 0.86
N MET A 16 1.56 -12.40 0.88
CA MET A 16 1.06 -11.91 2.12
C MET A 16 0.01 -12.87 2.62
N MET A 17 0.43 -13.79 3.49
CA MET A 17 -0.42 -14.90 3.85
C MET A 17 -0.87 -14.92 5.30
N CYS A 18 -0.46 -13.98 6.10
CA CYS A 18 -0.86 -14.00 7.51
C CYS A 18 -0.92 -12.58 8.04
N GLY A 19 -1.42 -12.45 9.26
CA GLY A 19 -1.58 -11.13 9.86
C GLY A 19 -0.28 -10.40 10.08
N HIS A 20 0.81 -11.14 10.28
CA HIS A 20 2.10 -10.50 10.47
C HIS A 20 2.54 -9.82 9.19
N CYS A 21 2.31 -10.46 8.05
CA CYS A 21 2.65 -9.86 6.76
C CYS A 21 1.81 -8.62 6.53
N GLU A 22 0.52 -8.72 6.88
CA GLU A 22 -0.38 -7.60 6.72
C GLU A 22 0.10 -6.41 7.53
N ALA A 23 0.46 -6.63 8.78
CA ALA A 23 0.90 -5.55 9.64
C ALA A 23 2.22 -4.95 9.14
N ARG A 24 3.09 -5.79 8.62
CA ARG A 24 4.38 -5.30 8.12
C ARG A 24 4.19 -4.39 6.91
N VAL A 25 3.37 -4.81 5.97
CA VAL A 25 3.13 -4.02 4.77
C VAL A 25 2.45 -2.71 5.15
N LYS A 26 1.47 -2.78 6.06
CA LYS A 26 0.80 -1.57 6.49
C LYS A 26 1.77 -0.60 7.11
N LYS A 27 2.68 -1.10 7.94
CA LYS A 27 3.61 -0.24 8.64
C LYS A 27 4.54 0.46 7.68
N VAL A 28 5.08 -0.25 6.70
CA VAL A 28 6.01 0.39 5.78
C VAL A 28 5.30 1.37 4.86
N LEU A 29 4.05 1.09 4.50
CA LEU A 29 3.32 2.03 3.66
C LEU A 29 2.97 3.29 4.44
N GLU A 30 2.57 3.14 5.69
CA GLU A 30 2.21 4.31 6.49
C GLU A 30 3.44 5.11 6.91
N ALA A 31 4.61 4.54 6.79
CA ALA A 31 5.83 5.27 7.08
C ALA A 31 6.17 6.28 6.00
N LEU A 32 5.54 6.18 4.83
CA LEU A 32 5.80 7.13 3.77
C LEU A 32 5.07 8.43 4.05
N GLU A 33 5.72 9.54 3.83
CA GLU A 33 5.11 10.82 4.10
C GLU A 33 3.95 11.10 3.18
N GLN A 34 3.99 10.54 1.99
CA GLN A 34 2.93 10.75 1.00
C GLN A 34 1.68 9.95 1.32
N VAL A 35 1.77 9.00 2.24
CA VAL A 35 0.66 8.12 2.53
C VAL A 35 -0.06 8.59 3.79
N GLU A 36 -1.36 8.81 3.68
CA GLU A 36 -2.16 9.22 4.80
C GLU A 36 -2.60 8.01 5.61
N ALA A 37 -2.96 6.94 4.93
CA ALA A 37 -3.41 5.74 5.60
C ALA A 37 -3.23 4.56 4.68
N ALA A 38 -3.14 3.38 5.23
CA ALA A 38 -3.06 2.17 4.44
C ALA A 38 -3.90 1.09 5.10
N GLU A 39 -4.67 0.40 4.28
CA GLU A 39 -5.44 -0.71 4.77
C GLU A 39 -5.01 -1.93 4.01
N VAL A 40 -4.54 -2.94 4.72
CA VAL A 40 -3.99 -4.12 4.10
C VAL A 40 -4.81 -5.33 4.51
N SER A 41 -5.11 -6.19 3.56
CA SER A 41 -5.87 -7.39 3.84
C SER A 41 -5.11 -8.59 3.32
N HIS A 42 -4.66 -9.46 4.21
CA HIS A 42 -3.94 -10.65 3.77
C HIS A 42 -4.89 -11.67 3.15
N GLU A 43 -6.14 -11.63 3.52
CA GLU A 43 -7.09 -12.56 2.95
C GLU A 43 -7.36 -12.25 1.49
N ALA A 44 -7.43 -10.98 1.16
CA ALA A 44 -7.65 -10.59 -0.21
C ALA A 44 -6.33 -10.43 -0.96
N GLY A 45 -5.23 -10.36 -0.23
CA GLY A 45 -3.93 -10.18 -0.85
C GLY A 45 -3.77 -8.77 -1.43
N THR A 46 -4.43 -7.79 -0.83
CA THR A 46 -4.38 -6.43 -1.37
C THR A 46 -4.07 -5.42 -0.28
N ALA A 47 -3.58 -4.29 -0.72
CA ALA A 47 -3.33 -3.17 0.17
C ALA A 47 -3.92 -1.94 -0.47
N VAL A 48 -4.80 -1.25 0.25
CA VAL A 48 -5.41 -0.03 -0.25
C VAL A 48 -4.72 1.13 0.45
N VAL A 49 -4.11 1.98 -0.33
CA VAL A 49 -3.30 3.07 0.19
C VAL A 49 -3.98 4.38 -0.12
N THR A 50 -4.19 5.19 0.90
CA THR A 50 -4.75 6.53 0.72
C THR A 50 -3.58 7.52 0.75
N LEU A 51 -3.47 8.30 -0.28
CA LEU A 51 -2.33 9.19 -0.46
C LEU A 51 -2.69 10.63 -0.16
N LYS A 52 -1.78 11.32 0.51
CA LYS A 52 -1.95 12.75 0.74
C LYS A 52 -1.45 13.49 -0.46
N THR A 53 -0.39 13.02 -1.07
CA THR A 53 0.20 13.66 -2.23
C THR A 53 0.48 12.59 -3.26
N PRO A 54 0.61 12.94 -4.51
CA PRO A 54 0.86 11.95 -5.55
C PRO A 54 2.19 11.22 -5.31
N ILE A 55 2.18 9.94 -5.55
CA ILE A 55 3.38 9.14 -5.44
C ILE A 55 3.32 8.16 -6.60
N SER A 56 4.45 7.83 -7.16
CA SER A 56 4.46 6.95 -8.32
C SER A 56 4.20 5.51 -7.90
N ASP A 57 3.64 4.74 -8.81
CA ASP A 57 3.36 3.35 -8.55
C ASP A 57 4.65 2.60 -8.28
N GLU A 58 5.73 3.00 -8.91
CA GLU A 58 7.00 2.34 -8.71
C GLU A 58 7.51 2.51 -7.28
N ASP A 59 7.28 3.68 -6.69
CA ASP A 59 7.70 3.90 -5.33
C ASP A 59 6.93 3.01 -4.37
N LEU A 60 5.62 2.88 -4.59
CA LEU A 60 4.81 2.02 -3.75
C LEU A 60 5.26 0.56 -3.91
N LYS A 61 5.51 0.16 -5.15
CA LYS A 61 5.93 -1.19 -5.42
C LYS A 61 7.26 -1.49 -4.73
N LYS A 62 8.19 -0.54 -4.79
CA LYS A 62 9.50 -0.75 -4.23
C LYS A 62 9.44 -0.91 -2.73
N VAL A 63 8.61 -0.12 -2.06
CA VAL A 63 8.49 -0.19 -0.62
C VAL A 63 7.98 -1.55 -0.19
N VAL A 64 7.00 -2.09 -0.91
CA VAL A 64 6.45 -3.39 -0.58
C VAL A 64 7.44 -4.49 -0.91
N GLU A 65 8.12 -4.38 -2.04
CA GLU A 65 9.05 -5.42 -2.43
C GLU A 65 10.28 -5.47 -1.54
N ASP A 66 10.59 -4.36 -0.88
CA ASP A 66 11.68 -4.35 0.08
C ASP A 66 11.38 -5.25 1.27
N GLN A 67 10.12 -5.60 1.48
CA GLN A 67 9.72 -6.48 2.56
C GLN A 67 9.59 -7.92 2.10
N ASP A 68 10.16 -8.24 0.92
CA ASP A 68 10.15 -9.59 0.38
C ASP A 68 8.77 -10.03 -0.11
N TYR A 69 7.94 -9.08 -0.49
CA TYR A 69 6.67 -9.40 -1.09
C TYR A 69 6.69 -8.96 -2.54
N LYS A 70 5.76 -9.44 -3.32
CA LYS A 70 5.74 -9.12 -4.72
C LYS A 70 4.45 -8.39 -5.04
N VAL A 71 4.56 -7.27 -5.70
CA VAL A 71 3.39 -6.51 -6.14
C VAL A 71 3.01 -6.99 -7.53
N LEU A 72 1.80 -7.51 -7.66
CA LEU A 72 1.34 -8.05 -8.93
C LEU A 72 0.70 -6.99 -9.79
N GLU A 73 -0.10 -6.14 -9.19
CA GLU A 73 -0.78 -5.08 -9.91
C GLU A 73 -1.03 -3.90 -9.01
N ILE A 74 -1.15 -2.72 -9.59
CA ILE A 74 -1.54 -1.52 -8.87
C ILE A 74 -2.66 -0.88 -9.67
N PHE A 75 -3.79 -0.63 -9.03
CA PHE A 75 -4.91 -0.02 -9.71
C PHE A 75 -5.19 1.37 -9.20
#